data_b23ace1d9ea03857f0f25c42f45e6082
#
_entry.id   b23ace1d9ea03857f0f25c42f45e6082
#
_cell.length_a   1.000
_cell.length_b   1.000
_cell.length_c   1.000
_cell.angle_alpha   90.00
_cell.angle_beta   90.00
_cell.angle_gamma   90.00
#
_symmetry.space_group_name_H-M   'P 1'
#
loop_
_entity.id
_entity.type
_entity.pdbx_description
1 polymer ?
#
loop_
_entity_poly.entity_id
_entity_poly.type
_entity_poly.pdbx_seq_one_letter_code
_entity_poly.pdbx_strand_id
1 'polypeptide(L)'
;MVRLKYLYVVAALFAVSSVSAQNAERQLAFDNYHRYFEEAQRTSLDAEKEKGLKHFRDFYAVTPYRGHELKRVMPLSDILANWQDDGHFADLEEREQQVMAGKDQGAIGELLSDAFFRIWKVAEEFRTDRMGYSLDKKVFKKCQKAILHYGNLEVSRSNRVHRFHASCFAIPTAAVNTYFCFLKQMDKVETGKNKDRELADVCDMLKVLGLQAWTQPLRHDETDKNVVQIERFRQHVWWVGGNALAYRSLLPVAVMYQSVPMIELLAEVAKRGIGCTAQSVYDEAFWTEGCTADGAGWGHGMQCLIWGYPIDGTLSALGMLTSLKNTLWESKLDKDNVETLFNYIEGSNWFYYKGYPLPYLDRNTAQYNPDKRDIRSLGIARQLLKDWSDSFDARQQNELNSFKKEAEQRNINMNGYPAGLYSGTRWFFNN
;
A
#
# COMPACT_ATOMS: atom_id res chain seq x y z
N MET A 1 22.34 45.07 26.12
CA MET A 1 22.54 44.94 24.65
C MET A 1 23.39 43.74 24.21
N VAL A 2 24.38 43.29 24.97
CA VAL A 2 25.22 42.12 24.60
C VAL A 2 24.47 40.79 24.62
N ARG A 3 23.57 40.54 25.58
CA ARG A 3 22.77 39.27 25.66
C ARG A 3 21.79 39.05 24.48
N LEU A 4 21.26 40.14 23.91
CA LEU A 4 20.34 39.98 22.74
C LEU A 4 21.11 39.58 21.47
N LYS A 5 22.33 40.08 21.27
CA LYS A 5 23.15 39.70 20.10
C LYS A 5 23.57 38.23 20.13
N TYR A 6 23.83 37.66 21.31
CA TYR A 6 24.16 36.25 21.45
C TYR A 6 22.95 35.34 21.17
N LEU A 7 21.73 35.77 21.56
CA LEU A 7 20.52 35.02 21.25
C LEU A 7 20.25 34.95 19.73
N TYR A 8 20.45 36.03 19.01
CA TYR A 8 20.29 36.06 17.55
C TYR A 8 21.36 35.24 16.82
N VAL A 9 22.60 35.23 17.30
CA VAL A 9 23.68 34.41 16.72
C VAL A 9 23.41 32.92 16.99
N VAL A 10 22.98 32.55 18.17
CA VAL A 10 22.62 31.16 18.51
C VAL A 10 21.37 30.71 17.72
N ALA A 11 20.34 31.55 17.61
CA ALA A 11 19.18 31.26 16.81
C ALA A 11 19.52 31.13 15.31
N ALA A 12 20.38 31.98 14.79
CA ALA A 12 20.86 31.90 13.42
C ALA A 12 21.70 30.64 13.17
N LEU A 13 22.57 30.25 14.10
CA LEU A 13 23.35 29.00 14.02
C LEU A 13 22.46 27.76 14.09
N PHE A 14 21.41 27.75 14.92
CA PHE A 14 20.44 26.67 14.95
C PHE A 14 19.60 26.61 13.67
N ALA A 15 19.19 27.74 13.11
CA ALA A 15 18.46 27.79 11.84
C ALA A 15 19.34 27.29 10.68
N VAL A 16 20.60 27.70 10.60
CA VAL A 16 21.54 27.22 9.58
C VAL A 16 21.82 25.73 9.71
N SER A 17 21.95 25.20 10.93
CA SER A 17 22.18 23.77 11.14
C SER A 17 20.93 22.93 10.80
N SER A 18 19.73 23.43 11.06
CA SER A 18 18.50 22.75 10.70
C SER A 18 18.25 22.73 9.19
N VAL A 19 18.52 23.82 8.49
CA VAL A 19 18.44 23.89 7.03
C VAL A 19 19.47 22.96 6.37
N SER A 20 20.68 22.89 6.91
CA SER A 20 21.71 21.98 6.43
C SER A 20 21.31 20.51 6.60
N ALA A 21 20.71 20.14 7.73
CA ALA A 21 20.24 18.78 7.98
C ALA A 21 19.07 18.41 7.05
N GLN A 22 18.10 19.30 6.84
CA GLN A 22 17.00 19.09 5.91
C GLN A 22 17.49 18.90 4.46
N ASN A 23 18.46 19.68 4.03
CA ASN A 23 19.07 19.53 2.72
C ASN A 23 19.80 18.19 2.56
N ALA A 24 20.47 17.71 3.61
CA ALA A 24 21.13 16.40 3.60
C ALA A 24 20.14 15.24 3.48
N GLU A 25 19.03 15.27 4.22
CA GLU A 25 17.98 14.24 4.13
C GLU A 25 17.31 14.24 2.75
N ARG A 26 17.02 15.43 2.21
CA ARG A 26 16.49 15.57 0.85
C ARG A 26 17.47 15.01 -0.18
N GLN A 27 18.74 15.35 -0.09
CA GLN A 27 19.75 14.85 -1.01
C GLN A 27 19.85 13.33 -0.95
N LEU A 28 19.86 12.75 0.24
CA LEU A 28 19.89 11.30 0.42
C LEU A 28 18.66 10.60 -0.25
N ALA A 29 17.47 11.19 -0.12
CA ALA A 29 16.27 10.65 -0.76
C ALA A 29 16.40 10.64 -2.29
N PHE A 30 16.93 11.70 -2.89
CA PHE A 30 17.16 11.80 -4.34
C PHE A 30 18.31 10.92 -4.81
N ASP A 31 19.40 10.80 -4.05
CA ASP A 31 20.51 9.91 -4.37
C ASP A 31 20.05 8.44 -4.38
N ASN A 32 19.22 8.03 -3.43
CA ASN A 32 18.60 6.70 -3.42
C ASN A 32 17.68 6.50 -4.62
N TYR A 33 16.86 7.48 -4.95
CA TYR A 33 16.00 7.45 -6.13
C TYR A 33 16.82 7.24 -7.40
N HIS A 34 17.85 8.02 -7.63
CA HIS A 34 18.69 7.89 -8.83
C HIS A 34 19.38 6.54 -8.90
N ARG A 35 19.90 6.03 -7.80
CA ARG A 35 20.50 4.69 -7.74
C ARG A 35 19.54 3.59 -8.14
N TYR A 36 18.33 3.57 -7.58
CA TYR A 36 17.34 2.56 -7.93
C TYR A 36 16.82 2.70 -9.36
N PHE A 37 16.70 3.91 -9.84
CA PHE A 37 16.32 4.17 -11.22
C PHE A 37 17.39 3.67 -12.21
N GLU A 38 18.67 3.90 -11.94
CA GLU A 38 19.76 3.37 -12.75
C GLU A 38 19.78 1.83 -12.76
N GLU A 39 19.54 1.19 -11.65
CA GLU A 39 19.43 -0.28 -11.57
C GLU A 39 18.26 -0.80 -12.41
N ALA A 40 17.09 -0.16 -12.34
CA ALA A 40 15.92 -0.50 -13.14
C ALA A 40 16.19 -0.35 -14.65
N GLN A 41 16.92 0.68 -15.06
CA GLN A 41 17.29 0.94 -16.46
C GLN A 41 18.32 -0.05 -17.04
N ARG A 42 19.09 -0.72 -16.18
CA ARG A 42 20.06 -1.75 -16.63
C ARG A 42 19.41 -3.04 -17.08
N THR A 43 18.12 -3.20 -16.86
CA THR A 43 17.40 -4.40 -17.28
C THR A 43 17.16 -4.35 -18.78
N SER A 44 17.69 -5.34 -19.50
CA SER A 44 17.39 -5.54 -20.93
C SER A 44 15.91 -5.84 -21.11
N LEU A 45 15.20 -4.98 -21.84
CA LEU A 45 13.81 -5.18 -22.21
C LEU A 45 13.74 -5.95 -23.54
N ASP A 46 13.08 -7.10 -23.51
CA ASP A 46 12.60 -7.77 -24.72
C ASP A 46 11.16 -7.34 -25.04
N ALA A 47 10.68 -7.72 -26.23
CA ALA A 47 9.37 -7.31 -26.71
C ALA A 47 8.20 -7.76 -25.80
N GLU A 48 8.34 -8.91 -25.12
CA GLU A 48 7.29 -9.41 -24.20
C GLU A 48 7.27 -8.61 -22.91
N LYS A 49 8.43 -8.29 -22.36
CA LYS A 49 8.58 -7.43 -21.17
C LYS A 49 8.05 -6.02 -21.43
N GLU A 50 8.42 -5.44 -22.59
CA GLU A 50 7.88 -4.15 -23.03
C GLU A 50 6.35 -4.17 -23.14
N LYS A 51 5.79 -5.22 -23.74
CA LYS A 51 4.35 -5.41 -23.86
C LYS A 51 3.67 -5.51 -22.49
N GLY A 52 4.25 -6.28 -21.56
CA GLY A 52 3.73 -6.41 -20.19
C GLY A 52 3.77 -5.09 -19.43
N LEU A 53 4.89 -4.36 -19.48
CA LEU A 53 5.01 -3.03 -18.87
C LEU A 53 4.01 -2.04 -19.46
N LYS A 54 3.88 -2.03 -20.80
CA LYS A 54 2.90 -1.17 -21.48
C LYS A 54 1.47 -1.49 -21.03
N HIS A 55 1.12 -2.78 -20.90
CA HIS A 55 -0.21 -3.19 -20.41
C HIS A 55 -0.50 -2.57 -19.04
N PHE A 56 0.42 -2.66 -18.08
CA PHE A 56 0.23 -2.06 -16.75
C PHE A 56 0.20 -0.52 -16.79
N ARG A 57 1.08 0.10 -17.58
CA ARG A 57 1.09 1.56 -17.72
C ARG A 57 -0.24 2.07 -18.28
N ASP A 58 -0.73 1.43 -19.32
CA ASP A 58 -2.03 1.76 -19.92
C ASP A 58 -3.17 1.54 -18.91
N PHE A 59 -3.14 0.44 -18.18
CA PHE A 59 -4.14 0.15 -17.15
C PHE A 59 -4.19 1.26 -16.08
N TYR A 60 -3.07 1.61 -15.47
CA TYR A 60 -3.04 2.66 -14.45
C TYR A 60 -3.34 4.06 -15.01
N ALA A 61 -3.01 4.33 -16.26
CA ALA A 61 -3.30 5.61 -16.90
C ALA A 61 -4.79 5.84 -17.14
N VAL A 62 -5.56 4.79 -17.48
CA VAL A 62 -6.98 4.94 -17.88
C VAL A 62 -7.97 4.46 -16.82
N THR A 63 -7.54 3.59 -15.91
CA THR A 63 -8.42 3.02 -14.89
C THR A 63 -8.58 3.98 -13.73
N PRO A 64 -9.78 4.53 -13.50
CA PRO A 64 -10.01 5.39 -12.36
C PRO A 64 -9.89 4.62 -11.06
N TYR A 65 -9.29 5.25 -10.06
CA TYR A 65 -9.20 4.67 -8.74
C TYR A 65 -10.58 4.55 -8.08
N ARG A 66 -10.89 3.36 -7.57
CA ARG A 66 -12.19 3.06 -6.95
C ARG A 66 -12.10 2.75 -5.46
N GLY A 67 -10.93 2.86 -4.87
CA GLY A 67 -10.72 2.62 -3.45
C GLY A 67 -11.47 3.62 -2.56
N HIS A 68 -11.51 3.28 -1.28
CA HIS A 68 -12.24 4.09 -0.29
C HIS A 68 -11.46 5.31 0.19
N GLU A 69 -10.18 5.38 -0.10
CA GLU A 69 -9.27 6.43 0.38
C GLU A 69 -9.75 7.80 -0.08
N LEU A 70 -10.01 7.96 -1.38
CA LEU A 70 -10.49 9.23 -1.92
C LEU A 70 -11.92 9.59 -1.51
N LYS A 71 -12.71 8.62 -1.05
CA LYS A 71 -14.07 8.89 -0.54
C LYS A 71 -14.08 9.62 0.79
N ARG A 72 -12.99 9.50 1.55
CA ARG A 72 -12.83 10.15 2.87
C ARG A 72 -12.23 11.55 2.76
N VAL A 73 -11.67 11.89 1.61
CA VAL A 73 -11.13 13.23 1.34
C VAL A 73 -12.29 14.21 1.16
N MET A 74 -12.12 15.44 1.64
CA MET A 74 -13.13 16.49 1.50
C MET A 74 -13.62 16.65 0.04
N PRO A 75 -14.81 17.23 -0.20
CA PRO A 75 -15.33 17.46 -1.55
C PRO A 75 -14.35 18.24 -2.42
N LEU A 76 -14.34 17.95 -3.73
CA LEU A 76 -13.43 18.62 -4.67
C LEU A 76 -13.64 20.15 -4.68
N SER A 77 -14.90 20.61 -4.59
CA SER A 77 -15.22 22.04 -4.48
C SER A 77 -14.50 22.72 -3.32
N ASP A 78 -14.45 22.05 -2.17
CA ASP A 78 -13.85 22.58 -0.96
C ASP A 78 -12.33 22.59 -1.06
N ILE A 79 -11.74 21.55 -1.70
CA ILE A 79 -10.30 21.53 -2.00
C ILE A 79 -9.95 22.74 -2.87
N LEU A 80 -10.69 22.95 -3.98
CA LEU A 80 -10.41 24.03 -4.90
C LEU A 80 -10.59 25.42 -4.26
N ALA A 81 -11.56 25.57 -3.36
CA ALA A 81 -11.81 26.81 -2.63
C ALA A 81 -10.70 27.15 -1.63
N ASN A 82 -10.08 26.13 -1.02
CA ASN A 82 -9.00 26.30 -0.07
C ASN A 82 -7.59 26.36 -0.72
N TRP A 83 -7.50 26.15 -2.03
CA TRP A 83 -6.22 26.00 -2.70
C TRP A 83 -5.67 27.32 -3.21
N GLN A 84 -4.55 27.75 -2.67
CA GLN A 84 -3.89 29.02 -3.02
C GLN A 84 -3.07 28.90 -4.32
N ASP A 85 -2.70 30.04 -4.91
CA ASP A 85 -1.96 30.07 -6.18
C ASP A 85 -0.50 29.61 -6.06
N ASP A 86 0.03 29.58 -4.86
CA ASP A 86 1.38 29.09 -4.54
C ASP A 86 1.42 27.59 -4.26
N GLY A 87 0.26 26.91 -4.28
CA GLY A 87 0.12 25.48 -4.07
C GLY A 87 -0.25 25.06 -2.65
N HIS A 88 -0.28 25.98 -1.69
CA HIS A 88 -0.70 25.68 -0.32
C HIS A 88 -2.21 25.51 -0.21
N PHE A 89 -2.63 24.71 0.77
CA PHE A 89 -4.04 24.67 1.19
C PHE A 89 -4.24 25.60 2.39
N ALA A 90 -5.07 26.64 2.24
CA ALA A 90 -5.26 27.68 3.25
C ALA A 90 -5.71 27.11 4.61
N ASP A 91 -6.56 26.10 4.60
CA ASP A 91 -7.05 25.43 5.81
C ASP A 91 -5.99 24.50 6.48
N LEU A 92 -4.88 24.19 5.80
CA LEU A 92 -3.77 23.45 6.37
C LEU A 92 -2.64 24.33 6.87
N GLU A 93 -2.59 25.60 6.49
CA GLU A 93 -1.45 26.48 6.76
C GLU A 93 -1.17 26.68 8.27
N GLU A 94 -2.20 26.97 9.06
CA GLU A 94 -2.03 27.09 10.51
C GLU A 94 -1.59 25.76 11.14
N ARG A 95 -2.20 24.65 10.72
CA ARG A 95 -1.82 23.31 11.18
C ARG A 95 -0.40 22.96 10.78
N GLU A 96 0.03 23.30 9.57
CA GLU A 96 1.41 23.10 9.10
C GLU A 96 2.40 23.84 10.00
N GLN A 97 2.17 25.11 10.29
CA GLN A 97 3.02 25.89 11.17
C GLN A 97 3.11 25.29 12.58
N GLN A 98 1.97 24.86 13.14
CA GLN A 98 1.92 24.27 14.48
C GLN A 98 2.67 22.92 14.55
N VAL A 99 2.41 22.00 13.62
CA VAL A 99 3.02 20.66 13.65
C VAL A 99 4.50 20.71 13.32
N MET A 100 4.93 21.59 12.42
CA MET A 100 6.35 21.78 12.08
C MET A 100 7.10 22.39 13.24
N ALA A 101 6.53 23.36 13.96
CA ALA A 101 7.12 23.93 15.16
C ALA A 101 7.21 22.90 16.30
N GLY A 102 6.17 22.08 16.50
CA GLY A 102 6.12 21.04 17.52
C GLY A 102 7.00 19.82 17.24
N LYS A 103 7.46 19.64 16.00
CA LYS A 103 8.26 18.50 15.54
C LYS A 103 7.62 17.13 15.80
N ASP A 104 6.31 17.10 15.95
CA ASP A 104 5.56 15.85 16.08
C ASP A 104 5.47 15.15 14.71
N GLN A 105 6.23 14.09 14.56
CA GLN A 105 6.36 13.38 13.30
C GLN A 105 5.07 12.65 12.89
N GLY A 106 4.25 12.23 13.85
CA GLY A 106 2.94 11.67 13.59
C GLY A 106 2.00 12.70 12.98
N ALA A 107 1.87 13.85 13.63
CA ALA A 107 1.02 14.95 13.20
C ALA A 107 1.49 15.53 11.84
N ILE A 108 2.80 15.64 11.61
CA ILE A 108 3.37 16.02 10.30
C ILE A 108 2.97 14.99 9.24
N GLY A 109 3.09 13.70 9.54
CA GLY A 109 2.71 12.62 8.61
C GLY A 109 1.24 12.65 8.24
N GLU A 110 0.35 12.92 9.18
CA GLU A 110 -1.09 13.07 8.92
C GLU A 110 -1.40 14.29 8.03
N LEU A 111 -0.76 15.43 8.31
CA LEU A 111 -0.90 16.64 7.48
C LEU A 111 -0.47 16.37 6.03
N LEU A 112 0.70 15.78 5.86
CA LEU A 112 1.24 15.51 4.52
C LEU A 112 0.41 14.46 3.78
N SER A 113 -0.11 13.45 4.47
CA SER A 113 -1.04 12.48 3.90
C SER A 113 -2.32 13.14 3.40
N ASP A 114 -2.91 14.06 4.19
CA ASP A 114 -4.10 14.80 3.81
C ASP A 114 -3.82 15.66 2.57
N ALA A 115 -2.72 16.42 2.57
CA ALA A 115 -2.33 17.23 1.43
C ALA A 115 -2.15 16.40 0.14
N PHE A 116 -1.46 15.26 0.22
CA PHE A 116 -1.25 14.39 -0.94
C PHE A 116 -2.54 13.71 -1.42
N PHE A 117 -3.45 13.35 -0.55
CA PHE A 117 -4.75 12.83 -0.95
C PHE A 117 -5.62 13.88 -1.64
N ARG A 118 -5.55 15.13 -1.23
CA ARG A 118 -6.22 16.25 -1.94
C ARG A 118 -5.64 16.46 -3.34
N ILE A 119 -4.31 16.48 -3.47
CA ILE A 119 -3.62 16.57 -4.77
C ILE A 119 -4.06 15.42 -5.67
N TRP A 120 -4.05 14.19 -5.16
CA TRP A 120 -4.48 13.02 -5.92
C TRP A 120 -5.94 13.09 -6.33
N LYS A 121 -6.84 13.55 -5.45
CA LYS A 121 -8.26 13.71 -5.80
C LYS A 121 -8.47 14.70 -6.96
N VAL A 122 -7.75 15.80 -6.95
CA VAL A 122 -7.75 16.75 -8.08
C VAL A 122 -7.17 16.13 -9.34
N ALA A 123 -6.06 15.39 -9.20
CA ALA A 123 -5.43 14.70 -10.33
C ALA A 123 -6.35 13.64 -10.98
N GLU A 124 -7.13 12.90 -10.17
CA GLU A 124 -8.13 11.96 -10.68
C GLU A 124 -9.21 12.67 -11.51
N GLU A 125 -9.60 13.88 -11.13
CA GLU A 125 -10.57 14.68 -11.89
C GLU A 125 -9.95 15.22 -13.18
N PHE A 126 -8.66 15.62 -13.16
CA PHE A 126 -7.92 15.98 -14.37
C PHE A 126 -7.89 14.84 -15.39
N ARG A 127 -7.75 13.58 -14.92
CA ARG A 127 -7.78 12.41 -15.80
C ARG A 127 -9.16 12.14 -16.38
N THR A 128 -10.21 12.30 -15.57
CA THR A 128 -11.54 11.73 -15.84
C THR A 128 -12.63 12.76 -16.13
N ASP A 129 -12.40 14.02 -15.84
CA ASP A 129 -13.40 15.12 -15.94
C ASP A 129 -14.77 14.74 -15.36
N ARG A 130 -14.75 14.06 -14.19
CA ARG A 130 -15.95 13.43 -13.62
C ARG A 130 -16.96 14.41 -13.03
N MET A 131 -16.50 15.54 -12.55
CA MET A 131 -17.32 16.52 -11.83
C MET A 131 -17.69 17.74 -12.68
N GLY A 132 -17.44 17.69 -13.98
CA GLY A 132 -17.66 18.81 -14.87
C GLY A 132 -16.66 19.97 -14.68
N TYR A 133 -15.58 19.73 -13.95
CA TYR A 133 -14.48 20.67 -13.84
C TYR A 133 -13.50 20.46 -14.98
N SER A 134 -13.32 21.48 -15.78
CA SER A 134 -12.21 21.54 -16.73
C SER A 134 -10.97 21.99 -15.98
N LEU A 135 -10.05 21.06 -15.69
CA LEU A 135 -8.78 21.40 -15.06
C LEU A 135 -7.90 22.13 -16.08
N ASP A 136 -7.91 23.44 -15.96
CA ASP A 136 -7.12 24.30 -16.80
C ASP A 136 -5.62 24.28 -16.41
N LYS A 137 -4.81 25.03 -17.19
CA LYS A 137 -3.38 25.12 -16.93
C LYS A 137 -3.04 25.70 -15.55
N LYS A 138 -3.93 26.52 -14.97
CA LYS A 138 -3.70 27.11 -13.63
C LYS A 138 -3.83 26.05 -12.55
N VAL A 139 -4.87 25.21 -12.62
CA VAL A 139 -5.05 24.12 -11.66
C VAL A 139 -3.89 23.12 -11.74
N PHE A 140 -3.46 22.76 -12.96
CA PHE A 140 -2.28 21.91 -13.13
C PHE A 140 -1.02 22.53 -12.53
N LYS A 141 -0.82 23.85 -12.72
CA LYS A 141 0.32 24.56 -12.10
C LYS A 141 0.25 24.59 -10.58
N LYS A 142 -0.95 24.72 -10.00
CA LYS A 142 -1.15 24.59 -8.56
C LYS A 142 -0.80 23.18 -8.07
N CYS A 143 -1.20 22.12 -8.81
CA CYS A 143 -0.77 20.74 -8.50
C CYS A 143 0.75 20.62 -8.44
N GLN A 144 1.47 21.15 -9.44
CA GLN A 144 2.92 21.10 -9.48
C GLN A 144 3.54 21.74 -8.25
N LYS A 145 3.10 22.95 -7.91
CA LYS A 145 3.62 23.67 -6.73
C LYS A 145 3.29 22.94 -5.43
N ALA A 146 2.07 22.42 -5.27
CA ALA A 146 1.69 21.65 -4.09
C ALA A 146 2.53 20.36 -3.94
N ILE A 147 2.75 19.61 -5.03
CA ILE A 147 3.60 18.41 -5.03
C ILE A 147 5.02 18.77 -4.57
N LEU A 148 5.58 19.85 -5.08
CA LEU A 148 6.92 20.29 -4.67
C LEU A 148 6.96 20.78 -3.24
N HIS A 149 5.99 21.58 -2.79
CA HIS A 149 5.92 22.08 -1.43
C HIS A 149 5.83 20.92 -0.41
N TYR A 150 4.77 20.15 -0.46
CA TYR A 150 4.52 19.07 0.50
C TYR A 150 5.52 17.90 0.32
N GLY A 151 5.98 17.66 -0.90
CA GLY A 151 7.02 16.70 -1.19
C GLY A 151 8.37 17.07 -0.54
N ASN A 152 8.78 18.32 -0.65
CA ASN A 152 10.00 18.79 0.02
C ASN A 152 9.89 18.68 1.55
N LEU A 153 8.73 18.95 2.13
CA LEU A 153 8.52 18.73 3.56
C LEU A 153 8.69 17.24 3.93
N GLU A 154 8.14 16.31 3.14
CA GLU A 154 8.28 14.87 3.41
C GLU A 154 9.72 14.39 3.27
N VAL A 155 10.40 14.67 2.15
CA VAL A 155 11.76 14.15 1.90
C VAL A 155 12.83 14.83 2.77
N SER A 156 12.55 15.99 3.35
CA SER A 156 13.44 16.68 4.27
C SER A 156 13.31 16.19 5.72
N ARG A 157 12.39 15.29 6.00
CA ARG A 157 12.23 14.67 7.33
C ARG A 157 13.31 13.62 7.55
N SER A 158 13.79 13.53 8.80
CA SER A 158 14.74 12.49 9.15
C SER A 158 14.16 11.09 9.01
N ASN A 159 14.84 10.22 8.30
CA ASN A 159 14.47 8.81 8.17
C ASN A 159 14.56 8.02 9.49
N ARG A 160 15.18 8.57 10.51
CA ARG A 160 15.29 7.95 11.84
C ARG A 160 14.05 8.14 12.69
N VAL A 161 13.10 8.95 12.24
CA VAL A 161 11.88 9.24 13.00
C VAL A 161 10.73 8.35 12.54
N HIS A 162 9.94 7.90 13.52
CA HIS A 162 8.80 7.03 13.26
C HIS A 162 7.69 7.77 12.52
N ARG A 163 7.43 7.41 11.26
CA ARG A 163 6.42 8.01 10.38
C ARG A 163 5.79 7.00 9.42
N PHE A 164 5.66 5.82 9.91
CA PHE A 164 5.42 4.62 9.14
C PHE A 164 4.18 4.68 8.23
N HIS A 165 2.98 4.95 8.78
CA HIS A 165 1.74 4.93 7.98
C HIS A 165 1.71 5.99 6.88
N ALA A 166 2.16 7.20 7.19
CA ALA A 166 2.22 8.28 6.23
C ALA A 166 3.21 7.98 5.11
N SER A 167 4.47 7.72 5.49
CA SER A 167 5.57 7.64 4.54
C SER A 167 5.65 6.35 3.74
N CYS A 168 5.15 5.22 4.29
CA CYS A 168 5.21 3.94 3.58
C CYS A 168 3.92 3.56 2.85
N PHE A 169 2.77 4.13 3.23
CA PHE A 169 1.47 3.78 2.65
C PHE A 169 0.76 4.97 2.02
N ALA A 170 0.39 5.98 2.81
CA ALA A 170 -0.49 7.04 2.36
C ALA A 170 0.14 7.91 1.26
N ILE A 171 1.29 8.50 1.55
CA ILE A 171 1.99 9.41 0.62
C ILE A 171 2.44 8.68 -0.65
N PRO A 172 3.10 7.49 -0.60
CA PRO A 172 3.47 6.76 -1.81
C PRO A 172 2.26 6.38 -2.67
N THR A 173 1.16 5.98 -2.05
CA THR A 173 -0.07 5.64 -2.78
C THR A 173 -0.62 6.86 -3.52
N ALA A 174 -0.71 8.01 -2.85
CA ALA A 174 -1.17 9.23 -3.48
C ALA A 174 -0.20 9.71 -4.58
N ALA A 175 1.11 9.65 -4.32
CA ALA A 175 2.12 10.08 -5.27
C ALA A 175 2.12 9.25 -6.56
N VAL A 176 2.12 7.91 -6.46
CA VAL A 176 2.13 7.05 -7.65
C VAL A 176 0.83 7.15 -8.45
N ASN A 177 -0.32 7.26 -7.79
CA ASN A 177 -1.58 7.46 -8.51
C ASN A 177 -1.63 8.84 -9.17
N THR A 178 -1.13 9.88 -8.52
CA THR A 178 -0.99 11.22 -9.12
C THR A 178 -0.08 11.19 -10.34
N TYR A 179 1.04 10.46 -10.29
CA TYR A 179 1.92 10.25 -11.43
C TYR A 179 1.16 9.65 -12.62
N PHE A 180 0.36 8.60 -12.42
CA PHE A 180 -0.41 7.98 -13.51
C PHE A 180 -1.56 8.86 -14.00
N CYS A 181 -2.14 9.71 -13.16
CA CYS A 181 -3.10 10.72 -13.62
C CYS A 181 -2.46 11.69 -14.62
N PHE A 182 -1.19 12.01 -14.43
CA PHE A 182 -0.41 12.91 -15.28
C PHE A 182 0.55 12.19 -16.24
N LEU A 183 0.34 10.90 -16.50
CA LEU A 183 1.29 10.06 -17.25
C LEU A 183 1.75 10.69 -18.58
N LYS A 184 0.83 11.31 -19.35
CA LYS A 184 1.19 11.95 -20.63
C LYS A 184 2.19 13.10 -20.47
N GLN A 185 2.12 13.82 -19.34
CA GLN A 185 3.02 14.90 -19.00
C GLN A 185 4.36 14.36 -18.52
N MET A 186 4.31 13.33 -17.65
CA MET A 186 5.50 12.65 -17.13
C MET A 186 6.30 11.99 -18.25
N ASP A 187 5.65 11.28 -19.18
CA ASP A 187 6.30 10.66 -20.33
C ASP A 187 7.03 11.67 -21.23
N LYS A 188 6.48 12.87 -21.38
CA LYS A 188 7.14 13.92 -22.17
C LYS A 188 8.43 14.42 -21.50
N VAL A 189 8.45 14.44 -20.16
CA VAL A 189 9.65 14.78 -19.39
C VAL A 189 10.69 13.66 -19.54
N GLU A 190 10.30 12.44 -19.23
CA GLU A 190 11.18 11.27 -19.24
C GLU A 190 11.79 10.98 -20.62
N THR A 191 11.04 11.27 -21.68
CA THR A 191 11.54 11.12 -23.06
C THR A 191 12.28 12.36 -23.58
N GLY A 192 12.48 13.39 -22.75
CA GLY A 192 13.15 14.64 -23.13
C GLY A 192 12.36 15.53 -24.11
N LYS A 193 11.10 15.19 -24.38
CA LYS A 193 10.20 15.97 -25.26
C LYS A 193 9.69 17.25 -24.58
N ASN A 194 9.68 17.30 -23.26
CA ASN A 194 9.40 18.49 -22.48
C ASN A 194 10.63 18.83 -21.63
N LYS A 195 11.10 20.07 -21.75
CA LYS A 195 12.29 20.59 -21.05
C LYS A 195 11.92 21.55 -19.89
N ASP A 196 10.64 21.58 -19.48
CA ASP A 196 10.21 22.33 -18.32
C ASP A 196 10.85 21.76 -17.06
N ARG A 197 11.71 22.54 -16.43
CA ARG A 197 12.45 22.12 -15.23
C ARG A 197 11.55 21.84 -14.05
N GLU A 198 10.55 22.69 -13.81
CA GLU A 198 9.62 22.49 -12.69
C GLU A 198 8.82 21.22 -12.86
N LEU A 199 8.40 20.89 -14.08
CA LEU A 199 7.70 19.62 -14.35
C LEU A 199 8.64 18.42 -14.20
N ALA A 200 9.92 18.55 -14.53
CA ALA A 200 10.92 17.52 -14.27
C ALA A 200 11.09 17.30 -12.75
N ASP A 201 11.21 18.37 -11.98
CA ASP A 201 11.30 18.30 -10.52
C ASP A 201 10.05 17.64 -9.90
N VAL A 202 8.86 17.91 -10.46
CA VAL A 202 7.60 17.25 -10.05
C VAL A 202 7.64 15.75 -10.37
N CYS A 203 8.10 15.36 -11.55
CA CYS A 203 8.23 13.97 -11.94
C CYS A 203 9.16 13.22 -10.98
N ASP A 204 10.34 13.77 -10.71
CA ASP A 204 11.31 13.21 -9.79
C ASP A 204 10.76 13.13 -8.36
N MET A 205 10.07 14.17 -7.89
CA MET A 205 9.46 14.19 -6.58
C MET A 205 8.43 13.07 -6.42
N LEU A 206 7.52 12.89 -7.38
CA LEU A 206 6.52 11.83 -7.35
C LEU A 206 7.18 10.43 -7.33
N LYS A 207 8.27 10.25 -8.06
CA LYS A 207 9.03 8.99 -8.05
C LYS A 207 9.72 8.75 -6.71
N VAL A 208 10.40 9.75 -6.16
CA VAL A 208 11.04 9.65 -4.84
C VAL A 208 10.03 9.29 -3.76
N LEU A 209 8.88 9.97 -3.74
CA LEU A 209 7.80 9.67 -2.78
C LEU A 209 7.21 8.27 -3.00
N GLY A 210 7.00 7.89 -4.26
CA GLY A 210 6.51 6.54 -4.59
C GLY A 210 7.46 5.45 -4.11
N LEU A 211 8.77 5.67 -4.23
CA LEU A 211 9.79 4.70 -3.79
C LEU A 211 9.71 4.39 -2.30
N GLN A 212 9.19 5.29 -1.48
CA GLN A 212 8.98 5.03 -0.05
C GLN A 212 8.09 3.81 0.22
N ALA A 213 7.25 3.38 -0.72
CA ALA A 213 6.53 2.12 -0.61
C ALA A 213 7.47 0.90 -0.58
N TRP A 214 8.63 0.99 -1.20
CA TRP A 214 9.62 -0.07 -1.32
C TRP A 214 10.75 0.02 -0.29
N THR A 215 10.82 1.10 0.46
CA THR A 215 11.84 1.33 1.48
C THR A 215 11.24 1.28 2.87
N GLN A 216 12.07 1.15 3.88
CA GLN A 216 11.67 1.13 5.27
C GLN A 216 12.31 2.28 6.03
N PRO A 217 11.58 3.38 6.26
CA PRO A 217 12.18 4.60 6.84
C PRO A 217 12.76 4.42 8.25
N LEU A 218 12.40 3.34 8.93
CA LEU A 218 12.89 3.03 10.28
C LEU A 218 14.19 2.23 10.31
N ARG A 219 14.61 1.71 9.16
CA ARG A 219 15.81 0.88 9.03
C ARG A 219 16.75 1.50 8.03
N HIS A 220 17.91 1.87 8.49
CA HIS A 220 19.04 2.29 7.66
C HIS A 220 20.06 1.15 7.56
N ASP A 221 19.58 -0.05 7.34
CA ASP A 221 20.41 -1.23 7.19
C ASP A 221 20.66 -1.57 5.72
N GLU A 222 21.46 -2.61 5.50
CA GLU A 222 21.82 -3.08 4.17
C GLU A 222 20.61 -3.48 3.32
N THR A 223 19.45 -3.77 3.94
CA THR A 223 18.27 -4.22 3.21
C THR A 223 17.63 -3.12 2.37
N ASP A 224 17.87 -1.86 2.68
CA ASP A 224 17.41 -0.73 1.86
C ASP A 224 18.35 -0.39 0.71
N LYS A 225 19.53 -1.01 0.63
CA LYS A 225 20.48 -0.79 -0.47
C LYS A 225 20.06 -1.45 -1.77
N ASN A 226 19.31 -2.53 -1.69
CA ASN A 226 18.75 -3.22 -2.85
C ASN A 226 17.28 -3.54 -2.62
N VAL A 227 16.38 -2.87 -3.34
CA VAL A 227 14.94 -3.07 -3.20
C VAL A 227 14.46 -4.38 -3.84
N VAL A 228 15.27 -4.99 -4.71
CA VAL A 228 14.92 -6.20 -5.46
C VAL A 228 15.51 -7.45 -4.77
N GLN A 229 15.21 -7.62 -3.49
CA GLN A 229 15.62 -8.78 -2.70
C GLN A 229 14.44 -9.41 -1.99
N ILE A 230 14.23 -10.70 -2.23
CA ILE A 230 13.09 -11.41 -1.65
C ILE A 230 13.21 -11.57 -0.13
N GLU A 231 14.42 -11.64 0.40
CA GLU A 231 14.70 -11.74 1.84
C GLU A 231 14.14 -10.57 2.64
N ARG A 232 13.95 -9.41 2.02
CA ARG A 232 13.31 -8.25 2.64
C ARG A 232 11.87 -8.56 3.07
N PHE A 233 11.17 -9.40 2.34
CA PHE A 233 9.79 -9.81 2.62
C PHE A 233 9.70 -10.87 3.71
N ARG A 234 10.81 -11.45 4.18
CA ARG A 234 10.87 -12.31 5.35
C ARG A 234 10.92 -11.52 6.65
N GLN A 235 11.40 -10.29 6.57
CA GLN A 235 11.62 -9.50 7.76
C GLN A 235 10.29 -9.03 8.33
N HIS A 236 10.15 -9.29 9.61
CA HIS A 236 9.03 -8.90 10.42
C HIS A 236 8.65 -7.42 10.28
N VAL A 237 7.45 -7.15 10.61
CA VAL A 237 6.76 -5.90 10.90
C VAL A 237 6.06 -5.33 9.69
N TRP A 238 6.68 -5.24 8.50
CA TRP A 238 6.04 -4.47 7.45
C TRP A 238 6.31 -4.98 6.04
N TRP A 239 7.11 -6.03 5.96
CA TRP A 239 7.55 -6.58 4.68
C TRP A 239 7.18 -8.05 4.48
N VAL A 240 6.48 -8.65 5.43
CA VAL A 240 6.24 -10.09 5.35
C VAL A 240 5.17 -10.41 4.32
N GLY A 241 5.59 -11.15 3.29
CA GLY A 241 4.73 -11.83 2.32
C GLY A 241 3.54 -11.01 1.80
N GLY A 242 2.37 -11.58 1.90
CA GLY A 242 1.14 -10.97 1.46
C GLY A 242 0.76 -9.67 2.18
N ASN A 243 1.25 -9.44 3.40
CA ASN A 243 0.97 -8.21 4.13
C ASN A 243 1.63 -6.99 3.48
N ALA A 244 2.85 -7.14 2.95
CA ALA A 244 3.47 -6.08 2.17
C ALA A 244 2.64 -5.73 0.94
N LEU A 245 2.09 -6.73 0.26
CA LEU A 245 1.20 -6.54 -0.89
C LEU A 245 -0.12 -5.85 -0.52
N ALA A 246 -0.63 -6.10 0.70
CA ALA A 246 -1.89 -5.54 1.16
C ALA A 246 -1.83 -4.04 1.42
N TYR A 247 -0.72 -3.56 1.96
CA TYR A 247 -0.65 -2.21 2.52
C TYR A 247 0.24 -1.25 1.74
N ARG A 248 1.03 -1.73 0.79
CA ARG A 248 1.99 -0.91 0.04
C ARG A 248 1.66 -0.89 -1.45
N SER A 249 1.80 0.25 -2.08
CA SER A 249 1.57 0.45 -3.51
C SER A 249 2.73 -0.10 -4.36
N LEU A 250 3.08 -1.39 -4.17
CA LEU A 250 4.30 -1.96 -4.73
C LEU A 250 4.25 -2.10 -6.26
N LEU A 251 3.20 -2.71 -6.81
CA LEU A 251 3.10 -2.91 -8.26
C LEU A 251 2.99 -1.60 -9.05
N PRO A 252 2.12 -0.64 -8.68
CA PRO A 252 2.10 0.61 -9.42
C PRO A 252 3.43 1.37 -9.35
N VAL A 253 4.16 1.30 -8.23
CA VAL A 253 5.51 1.88 -8.14
C VAL A 253 6.50 1.16 -9.04
N ALA A 254 6.51 -0.18 -9.08
CA ALA A 254 7.34 -0.95 -10.00
C ALA A 254 7.07 -0.57 -11.47
N VAL A 255 5.79 -0.37 -11.83
CA VAL A 255 5.37 0.05 -13.17
C VAL A 255 5.77 1.51 -13.46
N MET A 256 5.68 2.40 -12.49
CA MET A 256 6.16 3.79 -12.60
C MET A 256 7.67 3.83 -12.90
N TYR A 257 8.45 2.97 -12.24
CA TYR A 257 9.88 2.81 -12.49
C TYR A 257 10.20 2.01 -13.75
N GLN A 258 9.20 1.39 -14.37
CA GLN A 258 9.36 0.46 -15.51
C GLN A 258 10.35 -0.68 -15.19
N SER A 259 10.35 -1.14 -13.94
CA SER A 259 11.30 -2.11 -13.42
C SER A 259 10.76 -3.54 -13.53
N VAL A 260 11.26 -4.28 -14.48
CA VAL A 260 10.98 -5.71 -14.65
C VAL A 260 11.40 -6.50 -13.40
N PRO A 261 12.60 -6.32 -12.83
CA PRO A 261 12.99 -7.06 -11.61
C PRO A 261 12.06 -6.83 -10.43
N MET A 262 11.51 -5.62 -10.27
CA MET A 262 10.54 -5.34 -9.21
C MET A 262 9.22 -6.10 -9.47
N ILE A 263 8.75 -6.20 -10.71
CA ILE A 263 7.53 -6.94 -11.03
C ILE A 263 7.74 -8.44 -10.85
N GLU A 264 8.86 -8.98 -11.28
CA GLU A 264 9.23 -10.39 -11.11
C GLU A 264 9.30 -10.77 -9.63
N LEU A 265 9.90 -9.92 -8.82
CA LEU A 265 9.92 -10.09 -7.37
C LEU A 265 8.51 -10.13 -6.76
N LEU A 266 7.61 -9.25 -7.21
CA LEU A 266 6.22 -9.24 -6.71
C LEU A 266 5.45 -10.50 -7.12
N ALA A 267 5.69 -11.04 -8.29
CA ALA A 267 5.10 -12.30 -8.72
C ALA A 267 5.52 -13.45 -7.79
N GLU A 268 6.80 -13.52 -7.45
CA GLU A 268 7.34 -14.53 -6.54
C GLU A 268 6.82 -14.33 -5.10
N VAL A 269 6.84 -13.10 -4.59
CA VAL A 269 6.31 -12.76 -3.26
C VAL A 269 4.82 -13.12 -3.16
N ALA A 270 4.03 -12.81 -4.19
CA ALA A 270 2.61 -13.14 -4.19
C ALA A 270 2.36 -14.65 -4.15
N LYS A 271 3.09 -15.41 -4.93
CA LYS A 271 2.97 -16.87 -4.94
C LYS A 271 3.38 -17.49 -3.60
N ARG A 272 4.51 -17.07 -3.05
CA ARG A 272 4.98 -17.55 -1.75
C ARG A 272 4.13 -17.02 -0.59
N GLY A 273 3.51 -15.87 -0.73
CA GLY A 273 2.61 -15.28 0.26
C GLY A 273 1.33 -16.08 0.49
N ILE A 274 1.04 -17.07 -0.39
CA ILE A 274 -0.04 -18.05 -0.23
C ILE A 274 0.58 -19.40 0.18
N GLY A 275 1.49 -19.40 1.10
CA GLY A 275 2.14 -20.60 1.60
C GLY A 275 1.85 -20.82 3.09
N CYS A 276 2.03 -22.06 3.54
CA CYS A 276 2.05 -22.35 4.97
C CYS A 276 3.25 -21.70 5.63
N THR A 277 3.02 -21.12 6.80
CA THR A 277 4.08 -20.68 7.70
C THR A 277 4.22 -21.61 8.89
N ALA A 278 5.39 -21.67 9.48
CA ALA A 278 5.64 -22.41 10.71
C ALA A 278 6.18 -21.46 11.78
N GLN A 279 5.44 -21.30 12.85
CA GLN A 279 5.85 -20.46 13.97
C GLN A 279 6.88 -21.10 14.88
N SER A 280 6.90 -22.44 14.94
CA SER A 280 7.83 -23.19 15.78
C SER A 280 9.21 -23.36 15.17
N VAL A 281 9.36 -23.21 13.85
CA VAL A 281 10.60 -23.48 13.12
C VAL A 281 10.85 -22.35 12.13
N TYR A 282 11.32 -21.24 12.64
CA TYR A 282 11.53 -20.00 11.87
C TYR A 282 12.46 -20.17 10.65
N ASP A 283 13.47 -21.01 10.78
CA ASP A 283 14.47 -21.19 9.73
C ASP A 283 13.95 -22.06 8.57
N GLU A 284 12.92 -22.86 8.81
CA GLU A 284 12.33 -23.73 7.78
C GLU A 284 11.24 -23.03 6.97
N ALA A 285 10.47 -22.13 7.59
CA ALA A 285 9.45 -21.40 6.90
C ALA A 285 10.01 -20.13 6.25
N PHE A 286 9.74 -19.94 4.96
CA PHE A 286 10.17 -18.71 4.28
C PHE A 286 9.47 -17.49 4.86
N TRP A 287 8.17 -17.59 5.17
CA TRP A 287 7.41 -16.56 5.85
C TRP A 287 7.12 -16.95 7.29
N THR A 288 7.20 -15.98 8.18
CA THR A 288 6.81 -16.13 9.58
C THR A 288 5.40 -15.61 9.87
N GLU A 289 4.74 -15.03 8.89
CA GLU A 289 3.37 -14.55 8.93
C GLU A 289 2.57 -15.18 7.79
N GLY A 290 1.29 -15.44 8.00
CA GLY A 290 0.41 -16.06 7.02
C GLY A 290 -0.41 -17.19 7.62
N CYS A 291 -0.78 -18.15 6.77
CA CYS A 291 -1.59 -19.28 7.16
C CYS A 291 -0.73 -20.43 7.71
N THR A 292 -1.24 -21.14 8.71
CA THR A 292 -0.61 -22.35 9.27
C THR A 292 -1.30 -23.60 8.75
N ALA A 293 -0.64 -24.76 8.87
CA ALA A 293 -1.14 -26.04 8.35
C ALA A 293 -2.45 -26.48 9.02
N ASP A 294 -2.74 -26.03 10.23
CA ASP A 294 -3.98 -26.30 10.97
C ASP A 294 -5.11 -25.32 10.64
N GLY A 295 -4.89 -24.42 9.68
CA GLY A 295 -5.88 -23.43 9.25
C GLY A 295 -5.96 -22.19 10.14
N ALA A 296 -5.05 -22.02 11.09
CA ALA A 296 -4.93 -20.75 11.80
C ALA A 296 -4.18 -19.71 10.97
N GLY A 297 -3.98 -18.54 11.52
CA GLY A 297 -3.24 -17.47 10.87
C GLY A 297 -2.37 -16.72 11.86
N TRP A 298 -1.22 -16.29 11.41
CA TRP A 298 -0.25 -15.53 12.20
C TRP A 298 0.08 -14.21 11.50
N GLY A 299 0.22 -13.19 12.28
CA GLY A 299 0.59 -11.88 11.78
C GLY A 299 1.22 -11.02 12.86
N HIS A 300 1.81 -9.92 12.45
CA HIS A 300 2.49 -8.99 13.35
C HIS A 300 3.57 -9.66 14.21
N GLY A 301 4.37 -10.51 13.58
CA GLY A 301 5.29 -11.41 14.22
C GLY A 301 4.60 -12.66 14.74
N MET A 302 4.75 -12.96 16.02
CA MET A 302 4.27 -14.19 16.63
C MET A 302 2.85 -14.07 17.24
N GLN A 303 1.96 -13.28 16.64
CA GLN A 303 0.61 -13.12 17.14
C GLN A 303 -0.39 -13.92 16.29
N CYS A 304 -1.26 -14.66 16.94
CA CYS A 304 -2.40 -15.27 16.28
C CYS A 304 -3.37 -14.16 15.85
N LEU A 305 -3.55 -14.00 14.54
CA LEU A 305 -4.39 -12.97 13.93
C LEU A 305 -5.25 -13.60 12.84
N ILE A 306 -6.11 -14.52 13.22
CA ILE A 306 -6.85 -15.40 12.30
C ILE A 306 -7.64 -14.62 11.26
N TRP A 307 -8.21 -13.48 11.62
CA TRP A 307 -9.06 -12.69 10.73
C TRP A 307 -8.48 -11.34 10.31
N GLY A 308 -7.27 -11.07 10.66
CA GLY A 308 -6.59 -9.83 10.31
C GLY A 308 -5.66 -10.00 9.12
N TYR A 309 -4.39 -9.80 9.38
CA TYR A 309 -3.33 -9.81 8.36
C TYR A 309 -3.27 -11.05 7.46
N PRO A 310 -3.52 -12.28 7.93
CA PRO A 310 -3.53 -13.44 7.04
C PRO A 310 -4.54 -13.33 5.91
N ILE A 311 -5.75 -12.82 6.19
CA ILE A 311 -6.76 -12.62 5.15
C ILE A 311 -6.36 -11.49 4.21
N ASP A 312 -5.96 -10.36 4.76
CA ASP A 312 -5.57 -9.19 3.96
C ASP A 312 -4.37 -9.54 3.06
N GLY A 313 -3.39 -10.26 3.60
CA GLY A 313 -2.23 -10.74 2.86
C GLY A 313 -2.60 -11.73 1.77
N THR A 314 -3.45 -12.70 2.07
CA THR A 314 -3.89 -13.73 1.12
C THR A 314 -4.72 -13.13 -0.02
N LEU A 315 -5.69 -12.26 0.29
CA LEU A 315 -6.49 -11.58 -0.72
C LEU A 315 -5.62 -10.70 -1.63
N SER A 316 -4.63 -10.02 -1.06
CA SER A 316 -3.73 -9.17 -1.82
C SER A 316 -2.76 -9.97 -2.67
N ALA A 317 -2.26 -11.10 -2.19
CA ALA A 317 -1.45 -12.02 -2.97
C ALA A 317 -2.24 -12.61 -4.15
N LEU A 318 -3.46 -13.08 -3.92
CA LEU A 318 -4.37 -13.51 -4.99
C LEU A 318 -4.69 -12.37 -5.97
N GLY A 319 -4.93 -11.18 -5.47
CA GLY A 319 -5.15 -9.98 -6.29
C GLY A 319 -3.95 -9.61 -7.14
N MET A 320 -2.74 -9.73 -6.60
CA MET A 320 -1.49 -9.53 -7.33
C MET A 320 -1.36 -10.56 -8.45
N LEU A 321 -1.51 -11.84 -8.16
CA LEU A 321 -1.47 -12.90 -9.17
C LEU A 321 -2.56 -12.73 -10.23
N THR A 322 -3.75 -12.28 -9.85
CA THR A 322 -4.83 -11.95 -10.80
C THR A 322 -4.45 -10.79 -11.71
N SER A 323 -3.78 -9.77 -11.19
CA SER A 323 -3.31 -8.62 -11.97
C SER A 323 -2.23 -9.01 -12.98
N LEU A 324 -1.48 -10.08 -12.71
CA LEU A 324 -0.43 -10.58 -13.60
C LEU A 324 -0.96 -11.52 -14.71
N LYS A 325 -2.24 -11.92 -14.66
CA LYS A 325 -2.83 -12.78 -15.70
C LYS A 325 -2.74 -12.13 -17.08
N ASN A 326 -2.57 -12.96 -18.11
CA ASN A 326 -2.39 -12.56 -19.49
C ASN A 326 -1.11 -11.70 -19.74
N THR A 327 -0.17 -11.73 -18.82
CA THR A 327 1.19 -11.18 -19.01
C THR A 327 2.23 -12.31 -18.97
N LEU A 328 3.48 -11.99 -19.30
CA LEU A 328 4.56 -12.97 -19.15
C LEU A 328 4.83 -13.39 -17.70
N TRP A 329 4.34 -12.64 -16.74
CA TRP A 329 4.48 -12.92 -15.29
C TRP A 329 3.30 -13.71 -14.73
N GLU A 330 2.40 -14.19 -15.57
CA GLU A 330 1.28 -15.03 -15.12
C GLU A 330 1.79 -16.28 -14.42
N SER A 331 1.23 -16.57 -13.26
CA SER A 331 1.50 -17.78 -12.50
C SER A 331 0.20 -18.45 -12.10
N LYS A 332 0.18 -19.80 -12.16
CA LYS A 332 -0.92 -20.61 -11.66
C LYS A 332 -0.75 -20.88 -10.17
N LEU A 333 -1.88 -21.11 -9.48
CA LEU A 333 -1.84 -21.66 -8.15
C LEU A 333 -1.37 -23.12 -8.24
N ASP A 334 -0.36 -23.49 -7.46
CA ASP A 334 0.08 -24.87 -7.34
C ASP A 334 -0.69 -25.61 -6.24
N LYS A 335 -0.35 -26.89 -6.06
CA LYS A 335 -1.02 -27.73 -5.07
C LYS A 335 -0.89 -27.19 -3.65
N ASP A 336 0.27 -26.69 -3.29
CA ASP A 336 0.54 -26.17 -1.95
C ASP A 336 -0.23 -24.87 -1.67
N ASN A 337 -0.34 -24.00 -2.67
CA ASN A 337 -1.19 -22.83 -2.59
C ASN A 337 -2.66 -23.21 -2.36
N VAL A 338 -3.17 -24.16 -3.14
CA VAL A 338 -4.56 -24.63 -3.03
C VAL A 338 -4.81 -25.25 -1.67
N GLU A 339 -3.93 -26.13 -1.21
CA GLU A 339 -4.04 -26.77 0.10
C GLU A 339 -4.02 -25.73 1.24
N THR A 340 -3.11 -24.79 1.20
CA THR A 340 -3.05 -23.69 2.19
C THR A 340 -4.36 -22.90 2.24
N LEU A 341 -4.92 -22.55 1.08
CA LEU A 341 -6.15 -21.78 0.99
C LEU A 341 -7.35 -22.56 1.56
N PHE A 342 -7.48 -23.84 1.23
CA PHE A 342 -8.54 -24.68 1.75
C PHE A 342 -8.41 -24.92 3.26
N ASN A 343 -7.22 -25.24 3.74
CA ASN A 343 -6.95 -25.39 5.16
C ASN A 343 -7.31 -24.12 5.94
N TYR A 344 -6.98 -22.94 5.38
CA TYR A 344 -7.29 -21.68 6.04
C TYR A 344 -8.81 -21.38 6.03
N ILE A 345 -9.49 -21.62 4.91
CA ILE A 345 -10.95 -21.44 4.83
C ILE A 345 -11.68 -22.34 5.82
N GLU A 346 -11.28 -23.61 5.89
CA GLU A 346 -11.88 -24.57 6.81
C GLU A 346 -11.50 -24.26 8.26
N GLY A 347 -10.22 -24.12 8.55
CA GLY A 347 -9.70 -23.93 9.89
C GLY A 347 -10.17 -22.63 10.53
N SER A 348 -10.19 -21.53 9.81
CA SER A 348 -10.66 -20.24 10.33
C SER A 348 -12.12 -20.27 10.76
N ASN A 349 -12.95 -21.16 10.20
CA ASN A 349 -14.34 -21.33 10.59
C ASN A 349 -14.53 -21.93 12.00
N TRP A 350 -13.54 -22.65 12.50
CA TRP A 350 -13.59 -23.24 13.84
C TRP A 350 -13.58 -22.20 14.95
N PHE A 351 -13.11 -20.99 14.64
CA PHE A 351 -12.97 -19.89 15.60
C PHE A 351 -14.19 -18.95 15.67
N TYR A 352 -15.31 -19.36 15.07
CA TYR A 352 -16.57 -18.64 15.22
C TYR A 352 -17.49 -19.37 16.19
N TYR A 353 -18.02 -18.63 17.15
CA TYR A 353 -19.08 -19.13 18.04
C TYR A 353 -20.38 -18.42 17.70
N LYS A 354 -21.36 -19.17 17.23
CA LYS A 354 -22.67 -18.63 16.82
C LYS A 354 -22.58 -17.42 15.87
N GLY A 355 -21.60 -17.45 14.97
CA GLY A 355 -21.36 -16.39 14.00
C GLY A 355 -20.53 -15.20 14.52
N TYR A 356 -20.10 -15.26 15.76
CA TYR A 356 -19.19 -14.25 16.32
C TYR A 356 -17.77 -14.78 16.32
N PRO A 357 -16.79 -13.99 15.85
CA PRO A 357 -15.39 -14.30 16.08
C PRO A 357 -15.08 -14.23 17.57
N LEU A 358 -14.24 -15.14 18.05
CA LEU A 358 -13.83 -15.14 19.45
C LEU A 358 -12.86 -13.98 19.71
N PRO A 359 -13.19 -13.06 20.66
CA PRO A 359 -12.52 -11.76 20.74
C PRO A 359 -11.04 -11.85 21.14
N TYR A 360 -10.60 -12.89 21.82
CA TYR A 360 -9.23 -13.03 22.31
C TYR A 360 -8.33 -13.86 21.41
N LEU A 361 -8.83 -14.33 20.30
CA LEU A 361 -8.04 -15.08 19.30
C LEU A 361 -7.48 -14.19 18.20
N ASP A 362 -7.91 -12.94 18.14
CA ASP A 362 -7.38 -11.95 17.23
C ASP A 362 -7.45 -10.58 17.89
N ARG A 363 -6.34 -9.88 17.99
CA ARG A 363 -6.29 -8.55 18.61
C ARG A 363 -7.24 -7.55 17.95
N ASN A 364 -7.58 -7.75 16.69
CA ASN A 364 -8.48 -6.87 15.96
C ASN A 364 -9.95 -7.15 16.29
N THR A 365 -10.31 -8.34 16.76
CA THR A 365 -11.70 -8.65 17.10
C THR A 365 -12.24 -7.82 18.24
N ALA A 366 -11.38 -7.39 19.16
CA ALA A 366 -11.77 -6.46 20.23
C ALA A 366 -12.17 -5.06 19.71
N GLN A 367 -11.74 -4.70 18.50
CA GLN A 367 -12.03 -3.43 17.84
C GLN A 367 -13.24 -3.51 16.90
N TYR A 368 -13.72 -4.72 16.60
CA TYR A 368 -14.88 -4.87 15.75
C TYR A 368 -16.15 -4.49 16.45
N ASN A 369 -16.92 -3.67 15.78
CA ASN A 369 -18.31 -3.47 16.15
C ASN A 369 -18.99 -4.84 16.24
N PRO A 370 -19.52 -5.24 17.39
CA PRO A 370 -20.20 -6.52 17.56
C PRO A 370 -21.37 -6.71 16.59
N ASP A 371 -21.86 -5.63 15.99
CA ASP A 371 -22.90 -5.66 14.96
C ASP A 371 -22.36 -6.02 13.57
N LYS A 372 -21.04 -5.99 13.34
CA LYS A 372 -20.40 -6.43 12.10
C LYS A 372 -19.86 -7.85 12.25
N ARG A 373 -20.74 -8.79 12.08
CA ARG A 373 -20.41 -10.20 12.04
C ARG A 373 -20.03 -10.56 10.60
N ASP A 374 -18.76 -10.70 10.31
CA ASP A 374 -18.31 -11.02 8.95
C ASP A 374 -17.45 -12.29 8.98
N ILE A 375 -17.80 -13.23 8.13
CA ILE A 375 -16.96 -14.40 7.89
C ILE A 375 -15.92 -13.99 6.85
N ARG A 376 -14.76 -13.52 7.32
CA ARG A 376 -13.75 -12.89 6.47
C ARG A 376 -13.16 -13.83 5.44
N SER A 377 -12.99 -15.12 5.76
CA SER A 377 -12.56 -16.14 4.81
C SER A 377 -13.50 -16.28 3.59
N LEU A 378 -14.74 -15.79 3.69
CA LEU A 378 -15.66 -15.71 2.56
C LEU A 378 -15.09 -14.84 1.42
N GLY A 379 -14.33 -13.80 1.74
CA GLY A 379 -13.66 -12.97 0.74
C GLY A 379 -12.69 -13.78 -0.11
N ILE A 380 -11.93 -14.66 0.50
CA ILE A 380 -11.00 -15.57 -0.19
C ILE A 380 -11.79 -16.53 -1.10
N ALA A 381 -12.81 -17.20 -0.58
CA ALA A 381 -13.63 -18.14 -1.37
C ALA A 381 -14.29 -17.46 -2.58
N ARG A 382 -14.80 -16.24 -2.40
CA ARG A 382 -15.38 -15.46 -3.51
C ARG A 382 -14.35 -15.12 -4.59
N GLN A 383 -13.15 -14.71 -4.19
CA GLN A 383 -12.08 -14.41 -5.14
C GLN A 383 -11.60 -15.64 -5.88
N LEU A 384 -11.47 -16.78 -5.19
CA LEU A 384 -11.09 -18.05 -5.80
C LEU A 384 -12.13 -18.49 -6.85
N LEU A 385 -13.42 -18.47 -6.51
CA LEU A 385 -14.48 -18.83 -7.44
C LEU A 385 -14.58 -17.88 -8.65
N LYS A 386 -14.30 -16.60 -8.44
CA LYS A 386 -14.37 -15.59 -9.50
C LYS A 386 -13.18 -15.66 -10.44
N ASP A 387 -11.98 -15.70 -9.89
CA ASP A 387 -10.76 -15.42 -10.66
C ASP A 387 -9.89 -16.67 -10.87
N TRP A 388 -10.15 -17.77 -10.16
CA TRP A 388 -9.30 -18.96 -10.09
C TRP A 388 -10.06 -20.29 -10.20
N SER A 389 -11.31 -20.28 -10.64
CA SER A 389 -12.16 -21.48 -10.71
C SER A 389 -11.51 -22.64 -11.51
N ASP A 390 -10.76 -22.33 -12.55
CA ASP A 390 -10.05 -23.29 -13.41
C ASP A 390 -8.83 -23.94 -12.73
N SER A 391 -8.40 -23.43 -11.59
CA SER A 391 -7.35 -24.04 -10.76
C SER A 391 -7.84 -25.17 -9.88
N PHE A 392 -9.15 -25.40 -9.83
CA PHE A 392 -9.81 -26.34 -8.92
C PHE A 392 -10.56 -27.42 -9.69
N ASP A 393 -10.53 -28.66 -9.15
CA ASP A 393 -11.38 -29.71 -9.65
C ASP A 393 -12.87 -29.50 -9.25
N ALA A 394 -13.76 -30.32 -9.80
CA ALA A 394 -15.21 -30.21 -9.56
C ALA A 394 -15.59 -30.37 -8.07
N ARG A 395 -14.86 -31.19 -7.32
CA ARG A 395 -15.10 -31.39 -5.88
C ARG A 395 -14.73 -30.11 -5.12
N GLN A 396 -13.55 -29.58 -5.38
CA GLN A 396 -13.06 -28.35 -4.75
C GLN A 396 -13.97 -27.15 -5.05
N GLN A 397 -14.41 -27.02 -6.31
CA GLN A 397 -15.37 -25.97 -6.68
C GLN A 397 -16.72 -26.12 -5.93
N ASN A 398 -17.21 -27.36 -5.76
CA ASN A 398 -18.43 -27.63 -5.00
C ASN A 398 -18.25 -27.29 -3.50
N GLU A 399 -17.09 -27.62 -2.93
CA GLU A 399 -16.75 -27.26 -1.54
C GLU A 399 -16.73 -25.74 -1.34
N LEU A 400 -16.06 -24.98 -2.23
CA LEU A 400 -16.02 -23.52 -2.19
C LEU A 400 -17.42 -22.90 -2.35
N ASN A 401 -18.24 -23.42 -3.26
CA ASN A 401 -19.61 -22.95 -3.44
C ASN A 401 -20.49 -23.26 -2.22
N SER A 402 -20.35 -24.42 -1.62
CA SER A 402 -21.06 -24.80 -0.40
C SER A 402 -20.67 -23.91 0.77
N PHE A 403 -19.37 -23.68 0.97
CA PHE A 403 -18.88 -22.75 1.97
C PHE A 403 -19.40 -21.33 1.74
N LYS A 404 -19.31 -20.82 0.51
CA LYS A 404 -19.84 -19.50 0.15
C LYS A 404 -21.33 -19.37 0.50
N LYS A 405 -22.14 -20.33 0.09
CA LYS A 405 -23.59 -20.35 0.35
C LYS A 405 -23.89 -20.35 1.86
N GLU A 406 -23.20 -21.20 2.60
CA GLU A 406 -23.34 -21.27 4.06
C GLU A 406 -22.94 -19.97 4.74
N ALA A 407 -21.78 -19.41 4.37
CA ALA A 407 -21.27 -18.17 4.93
C ALA A 407 -22.18 -16.97 4.61
N GLU A 408 -22.73 -16.91 3.39
CA GLU A 408 -23.68 -15.86 3.00
C GLU A 408 -24.99 -15.97 3.77
N GLN A 409 -25.50 -17.19 3.99
CA GLN A 409 -26.67 -17.40 4.85
C GLN A 409 -26.42 -16.98 6.30
N ARG A 410 -25.24 -17.26 6.84
CA ARG A 410 -24.85 -16.80 8.17
C ARG A 410 -24.82 -15.28 8.25
N ASN A 411 -24.26 -14.61 7.26
CA ASN A 411 -24.20 -13.15 7.20
C ASN A 411 -25.58 -12.51 7.11
N ILE A 412 -26.51 -13.11 6.39
CA ILE A 412 -27.90 -12.63 6.32
C ILE A 412 -28.62 -12.81 7.66
N ASN A 413 -28.38 -13.92 8.33
CA ASN A 413 -29.01 -14.24 9.63
C ASN A 413 -28.36 -13.51 10.82
N MET A 414 -27.33 -12.76 10.59
CA MET A 414 -26.60 -12.05 11.66
C MET A 414 -27.34 -10.85 12.23
N ASN A 415 -28.40 -10.39 11.61
CA ASN A 415 -29.34 -9.43 12.19
C ASN A 415 -30.36 -10.10 13.14
N GLY A 416 -30.34 -11.42 13.22
CA GLY A 416 -31.10 -12.27 14.12
C GLY A 416 -30.19 -13.35 14.71
N TYR A 417 -30.78 -14.22 15.52
CA TYR A 417 -30.05 -15.37 16.03
C TYR A 417 -29.68 -16.30 14.90
N PRO A 418 -28.41 -16.71 14.76
CA PRO A 418 -28.02 -17.66 13.74
C PRO A 418 -28.75 -18.98 13.94
N ALA A 419 -29.46 -19.41 12.92
CA ALA A 419 -30.11 -20.69 12.90
C ALA A 419 -29.08 -21.74 12.47
N GLY A 420 -28.30 -22.28 13.34
CA GLY A 420 -27.41 -23.38 13.01
C GLY A 420 -26.10 -23.44 13.78
N LEU A 421 -25.51 -24.59 13.75
CA LEU A 421 -24.20 -24.83 14.30
C LEU A 421 -23.14 -24.38 13.29
N TYR A 422 -22.24 -23.54 13.74
CA TYR A 422 -21.05 -23.15 13.00
C TYR A 422 -19.93 -24.16 13.26
N SER A 423 -19.01 -24.25 12.34
CA SER A 423 -17.81 -25.06 12.55
C SER A 423 -17.08 -24.70 13.84
N GLY A 424 -16.96 -23.42 14.15
CA GLY A 424 -16.39 -22.97 15.43
C GLY A 424 -17.18 -23.48 16.65
N THR A 425 -18.50 -23.53 16.56
CA THR A 425 -19.32 -24.15 17.62
C THR A 425 -19.01 -25.65 17.75
N ARG A 426 -18.86 -26.33 16.62
CA ARG A 426 -18.49 -27.75 16.62
C ARG A 426 -17.14 -27.99 17.29
N TRP A 427 -16.16 -27.11 17.02
CA TRP A 427 -14.84 -27.20 17.64
C TRP A 427 -14.91 -27.12 19.17
N PHE A 428 -15.77 -26.24 19.71
CA PHE A 428 -15.94 -26.09 21.16
C PHE A 428 -16.69 -27.22 21.84
N PHE A 429 -17.59 -27.86 21.13
CA PHE A 429 -18.49 -28.86 21.75
C PHE A 429 -18.20 -30.30 21.35
N ASN A 430 -17.31 -30.52 20.38
CA ASN A 430 -16.88 -31.87 20.00
C ASN A 430 -15.50 -32.24 20.57
N ASN A 431 -14.84 -31.33 21.27
CA ASN A 431 -13.67 -31.57 22.09
C ASN A 431 -14.06 -31.39 23.55
#